data_373f0481e9fe91f8fb75ca80223ccc62
#
_entry.id   373f0481e9fe91f8fb75ca80223ccc62
#
_cell.length_a   1.000
_cell.length_b   1.000
_cell.length_c   1.000
_cell.angle_alpha   90.00
_cell.angle_beta   90.00
_cell.angle_gamma   90.00
#
_symmetry.space_group_name_H-M   'P 1'
#
loop_
_entity.id
_entity.type
_entity.pdbx_description
1 polymer ?
#
loop_
_entity_poly.entity_id
_entity_poly.type
_entity_poly.pdbx_seq_one_letter_code
_entity_poly.pdbx_strand_id
1 'polypeptide(L)'
;MDSVVLLCIMALVIFLAVQWFVREGRNEVLEQLVVKNDFGPPEAFRGSMVVEECRPGKFLRLSKSTTSARFWHFYYRWIVGIGRQAKFEDVLFDAPRNVVELRKRNECITINFSEIAAIRAREVAGKGFVSIWHLELIPREGRPIPIAASKMGDRRMMFEQAAAVAKAASRIIGVPVFVFVAGNVCTPGWPPKNADAPS
;
A
#
# COMPACT_ATOMS: atom_id res chain seq x y z
N MET A 1 47.24 -7.20 -8.50
CA MET A 1 45.78 -7.27 -8.22
C MET A 1 45.26 -8.40 -9.09
N ASP A 2 44.84 -9.50 -8.49
CA ASP A 2 44.54 -10.72 -9.22
C ASP A 2 43.37 -10.52 -10.19
N SER A 3 43.55 -11.01 -11.43
CA SER A 3 42.55 -10.90 -12.50
C SER A 3 41.14 -11.38 -12.06
N VAL A 4 41.09 -12.30 -11.11
CA VAL A 4 39.85 -12.82 -10.51
C VAL A 4 39.12 -11.75 -9.69
N VAL A 5 39.87 -10.96 -8.90
CA VAL A 5 39.29 -9.86 -8.09
C VAL A 5 38.68 -8.80 -9.00
N LEU A 6 39.37 -8.45 -10.07
CA LEU A 6 38.90 -7.47 -11.05
C LEU A 6 37.60 -7.96 -11.74
N LEU A 7 37.53 -9.23 -12.12
CA LEU A 7 36.36 -9.86 -12.71
C LEU A 7 35.18 -9.86 -11.73
N CYS A 8 35.39 -10.18 -10.46
CA CYS A 8 34.33 -10.13 -9.43
C CYS A 8 33.80 -8.71 -9.23
N ILE A 9 34.65 -7.70 -9.20
CA ILE A 9 34.25 -6.30 -9.06
C ILE A 9 33.46 -5.87 -10.29
N MET A 10 33.87 -6.19 -11.49
CA MET A 10 33.13 -5.86 -12.72
C MET A 10 31.78 -6.55 -12.74
N ALA A 11 31.70 -7.84 -12.39
CA ALA A 11 30.41 -8.54 -12.32
C ALA A 11 29.46 -7.92 -11.29
N LEU A 12 29.97 -7.49 -10.13
CA LEU A 12 29.18 -6.81 -9.12
C LEU A 12 28.67 -5.45 -9.62
N VAL A 13 29.53 -4.65 -10.28
CA VAL A 13 29.15 -3.35 -10.83
C VAL A 13 28.07 -3.50 -11.91
N ILE A 14 28.23 -4.46 -12.83
CA ILE A 14 27.23 -4.77 -13.86
C ILE A 14 25.92 -5.20 -13.21
N PHE A 15 25.97 -6.07 -12.21
CA PHE A 15 24.79 -6.51 -11.48
C PHE A 15 24.04 -5.34 -10.82
N LEU A 16 24.77 -4.45 -10.14
CA LEU A 16 24.18 -3.27 -9.50
C LEU A 16 23.61 -2.29 -10.53
N ALA A 17 24.30 -2.08 -11.65
CA ALA A 17 23.81 -1.24 -12.72
C ALA A 17 22.50 -1.80 -13.34
N VAL A 18 22.47 -3.10 -13.63
CA VAL A 18 21.26 -3.76 -14.14
C VAL A 18 20.12 -3.64 -13.14
N GLN A 19 20.37 -3.84 -11.84
CA GLN A 19 19.36 -3.68 -10.80
C GLN A 19 18.85 -2.25 -10.73
N TRP A 20 19.71 -1.25 -10.90
CA TRP A 20 19.34 0.15 -10.90
C TRP A 20 18.48 0.50 -12.11
N PHE A 21 18.88 0.12 -13.33
CA PHE A 21 18.08 0.34 -14.56
C PHE A 21 16.72 -0.33 -14.51
N VAL A 22 16.67 -1.58 -14.03
CA VAL A 22 15.41 -2.31 -13.88
C VAL A 22 14.49 -1.63 -12.85
N ARG A 23 15.04 -1.02 -11.80
CA ARG A 23 14.29 -0.28 -10.80
C ARG A 23 13.72 1.03 -11.36
N GLU A 24 14.54 1.78 -12.11
CA GLU A 24 14.15 3.06 -12.73
C GLU A 24 13.01 2.87 -13.72
N GLY A 25 13.14 1.98 -14.68
CA GLY A 25 12.10 1.69 -15.66
C GLY A 25 10.78 1.21 -15.05
N ARG A 26 10.84 0.57 -13.86
CA ARG A 26 9.64 0.17 -13.12
C ARG A 26 8.95 1.30 -12.39
N ASN A 27 9.72 2.28 -11.92
CA ASN A 27 9.12 3.47 -11.29
C ASN A 27 8.33 4.25 -12.34
N GLU A 28 8.87 4.43 -13.56
CA GLU A 28 8.15 5.06 -14.67
C GLU A 28 6.81 4.34 -14.99
N VAL A 29 6.81 3.01 -15.02
CA VAL A 29 5.59 2.25 -15.25
C VAL A 29 4.55 2.48 -14.15
N LEU A 30 4.97 2.52 -12.88
CA LEU A 30 4.06 2.80 -11.78
C LEU A 30 3.53 4.23 -11.83
N GLU A 31 4.38 5.20 -12.19
CA GLU A 31 3.98 6.60 -12.38
C GLU A 31 2.96 6.75 -13.51
N GLN A 32 3.16 6.07 -14.64
CA GLN A 32 2.18 6.05 -15.74
C GLN A 32 0.84 5.46 -15.32
N LEU A 33 0.85 4.40 -14.50
CA LEU A 33 -0.38 3.79 -13.98
C LEU A 33 -1.13 4.76 -13.05
N VAL A 34 -0.38 5.48 -12.20
CA VAL A 34 -0.97 6.52 -11.34
C VAL A 34 -1.63 7.61 -12.16
N VAL A 35 -0.96 8.09 -13.21
CA VAL A 35 -1.49 9.13 -14.11
C VAL A 35 -2.74 8.66 -14.84
N LYS A 36 -2.73 7.44 -15.37
CA LYS A 36 -3.90 6.85 -16.05
C LYS A 36 -5.10 6.66 -15.13
N ASN A 37 -4.83 6.51 -13.80
CA ASN A 37 -5.88 6.37 -12.79
C ASN A 37 -6.83 5.19 -13.02
N ASP A 38 -6.38 4.17 -13.75
CA ASP A 38 -7.11 2.95 -14.07
C ASP A 38 -6.49 1.78 -13.30
N PHE A 39 -7.05 1.55 -12.15
CA PHE A 39 -6.66 0.46 -11.28
C PHE A 39 -7.80 -0.53 -11.21
N GLY A 40 -7.77 -1.64 -11.68
CA GLY A 40 -8.80 -2.66 -11.61
C GLY A 40 -9.78 -2.60 -10.40
N PRO A 41 -10.62 -3.56 -10.22
CA PRO A 41 -11.61 -3.54 -9.14
C PRO A 41 -10.92 -3.71 -7.77
N PRO A 42 -11.36 -2.98 -6.71
CA PRO A 42 -10.79 -3.10 -5.37
C PRO A 42 -10.94 -4.51 -4.79
N GLU A 43 -11.92 -5.28 -5.24
CA GLU A 43 -12.17 -6.68 -4.84
C GLU A 43 -11.03 -7.63 -5.27
N ALA A 44 -10.16 -7.20 -6.17
CA ALA A 44 -8.94 -7.94 -6.54
C ALA A 44 -7.86 -7.92 -5.45
N PHE A 45 -7.97 -7.03 -4.46
CA PHE A 45 -6.98 -6.92 -3.39
C PHE A 45 -6.88 -8.21 -2.57
N ARG A 46 -5.66 -8.67 -2.39
CA ARG A 46 -5.33 -9.85 -1.59
C ARG A 46 -4.17 -9.54 -0.65
N GLY A 47 -4.36 -9.84 0.63
CA GLY A 47 -3.33 -9.55 1.62
C GLY A 47 -3.71 -9.98 3.02
N SER A 48 -3.32 -9.19 4.01
CA SER A 48 -3.71 -9.38 5.40
C SER A 48 -5.23 -9.23 5.59
N MET A 49 -5.84 -8.51 4.67
CA MET A 49 -7.29 -8.32 4.55
C MET A 49 -7.75 -8.62 3.13
N VAL A 50 -9.04 -8.82 2.95
CA VAL A 50 -9.72 -8.93 1.66
C VAL A 50 -10.87 -7.94 1.61
N VAL A 51 -11.21 -7.46 0.42
CA VAL A 51 -12.42 -6.66 0.24
C VAL A 51 -13.62 -7.60 0.24
N GLU A 52 -14.47 -7.48 1.23
CA GLU A 52 -15.72 -8.23 1.34
C GLU A 52 -16.85 -7.57 0.55
N GLU A 53 -16.95 -6.26 0.65
CA GLU A 53 -17.98 -5.49 -0.01
C GLU A 53 -17.43 -4.13 -0.41
N CYS A 54 -17.76 -3.70 -1.64
CA CYS A 54 -17.47 -2.35 -2.11
C CYS A 54 -18.68 -1.79 -2.85
N ARG A 55 -19.24 -0.69 -2.33
CA ARG A 55 -20.25 0.13 -3.03
C ARG A 55 -19.63 1.50 -3.30
N PRO A 56 -19.32 1.82 -4.54
CA PRO A 56 -18.61 3.06 -4.89
C PRO A 56 -19.24 4.29 -4.25
N GLY A 57 -18.41 5.09 -3.56
CA GLY A 57 -18.82 6.33 -2.90
C GLY A 57 -19.73 6.18 -1.67
N LYS A 58 -20.05 4.96 -1.25
CA LYS A 58 -20.93 4.73 -0.08
C LYS A 58 -20.29 3.87 0.99
N PHE A 59 -19.64 2.79 0.57
CA PHE A 59 -19.29 1.73 1.50
C PHE A 59 -18.10 0.92 1.00
N LEU A 60 -17.14 0.65 1.88
CA LEU A 60 -16.04 -0.28 1.63
C LEU A 60 -15.76 -1.06 2.92
N ARG A 61 -15.83 -2.38 2.85
CA ARG A 61 -15.51 -3.27 3.95
C ARG A 61 -14.33 -4.17 3.62
N LEU A 62 -13.35 -4.13 4.49
CA LEU A 62 -12.18 -5.00 4.47
C LEU A 62 -12.26 -5.92 5.67
N SER A 63 -12.20 -7.23 5.47
CA SER A 63 -12.15 -8.20 6.54
C SER A 63 -10.85 -8.99 6.53
N LYS A 64 -10.51 -9.55 7.68
CA LYS A 64 -9.29 -10.33 7.85
C LYS A 64 -9.33 -11.59 6.97
N SER A 65 -8.31 -11.76 6.15
CA SER A 65 -8.16 -12.96 5.33
C SER A 65 -7.95 -14.21 6.19
N THR A 66 -8.85 -15.18 6.06
CA THR A 66 -8.78 -16.46 6.79
C THR A 66 -7.75 -17.42 6.20
N THR A 67 -7.49 -17.31 4.90
CA THR A 67 -6.71 -18.28 4.12
C THR A 67 -5.20 -18.05 4.16
N SER A 68 -4.76 -16.83 4.46
CA SER A 68 -3.36 -16.43 4.31
C SER A 68 -2.62 -16.23 5.65
N ALA A 69 -3.36 -16.20 6.76
CA ALA A 69 -2.85 -15.56 7.98
C ALA A 69 -1.70 -16.31 8.67
N ARG A 70 -1.68 -17.65 8.69
CA ARG A 70 -0.72 -18.38 9.53
C ARG A 70 0.66 -18.56 8.91
N PHE A 71 0.74 -18.98 7.67
CA PHE A 71 2.02 -19.28 7.02
C PHE A 71 2.78 -18.00 6.65
N TRP A 72 2.10 -17.02 6.06
CA TRP A 72 2.70 -15.75 5.67
C TRP A 72 3.04 -14.86 6.87
N HIS A 73 2.29 -14.94 7.97
CA HIS A 73 2.57 -14.22 9.20
C HIS A 73 3.93 -14.59 9.80
N PHE A 74 4.26 -15.88 9.81
CA PHE A 74 5.55 -16.37 10.28
C PHE A 74 6.69 -15.92 9.38
N TYR A 75 6.53 -16.04 8.07
CA TYR A 75 7.52 -15.66 7.07
C TYR A 75 7.83 -14.16 7.12
N TYR A 76 6.82 -13.30 7.15
CA TYR A 76 6.99 -11.85 7.19
C TYR A 76 7.59 -11.34 8.50
N ARG A 77 7.22 -11.91 9.60
CA ARG A 77 7.74 -11.53 10.92
C ARG A 77 9.21 -11.88 11.06
N TRP A 78 9.63 -13.01 10.51
CA TRP A 78 10.97 -13.56 10.69
C TRP A 78 11.98 -13.11 9.63
N ILE A 79 11.60 -13.08 8.36
CA ILE A 79 12.52 -12.81 7.25
C ILE A 79 12.58 -11.34 6.86
N VAL A 80 11.49 -10.61 6.98
CA VAL A 80 11.42 -9.22 6.47
C VAL A 80 11.37 -8.18 7.58
N GLY A 81 11.31 -8.59 8.86
CA GLY A 81 11.31 -7.67 10.00
C GLY A 81 10.10 -6.71 10.04
N ILE A 82 9.09 -6.94 9.22
CA ILE A 82 7.90 -6.09 9.12
C ILE A 82 6.97 -6.41 10.29
N GLY A 83 7.29 -5.84 11.46
CA GLY A 83 6.67 -6.17 12.73
C GLY A 83 5.28 -5.60 12.99
N ARG A 84 4.62 -4.93 12.03
CA ARG A 84 3.28 -4.36 12.25
C ARG A 84 2.38 -4.64 11.06
N GLN A 85 1.90 -5.86 10.99
CA GLN A 85 0.73 -6.18 10.15
C GLN A 85 -0.50 -5.42 10.67
N ALA A 86 -1.44 -5.17 9.77
CA ALA A 86 -2.73 -4.59 10.13
C ALA A 86 -3.31 -5.34 11.33
N LYS A 87 -3.51 -4.62 12.42
CA LYS A 87 -3.94 -5.19 13.71
C LYS A 87 -5.45 -5.44 13.74
N PHE A 88 -6.15 -5.02 12.71
CA PHE A 88 -7.60 -5.04 12.66
C PHE A 88 -8.12 -6.33 12.02
N GLU A 89 -9.28 -6.75 12.48
CA GLU A 89 -10.02 -7.90 11.94
C GLU A 89 -11.03 -7.45 10.88
N ASP A 90 -11.52 -6.23 11.02
CA ASP A 90 -12.50 -5.61 10.14
C ASP A 90 -12.23 -4.11 10.05
N VAL A 91 -12.33 -3.56 8.86
CA VAL A 91 -12.20 -2.11 8.58
C VAL A 91 -13.38 -1.72 7.70
N LEU A 92 -14.19 -0.82 8.19
CA LEU A 92 -15.39 -0.36 7.53
C LEU A 92 -15.32 1.14 7.25
N PHE A 93 -15.45 1.52 5.99
CA PHE A 93 -15.65 2.89 5.55
C PHE A 93 -17.13 3.08 5.27
N ASP A 94 -17.79 3.95 6.01
CA ASP A 94 -19.24 4.17 5.98
C ASP A 94 -19.56 5.65 5.70
N ALA A 95 -19.87 5.97 4.43
CA ALA A 95 -20.18 7.35 4.03
C ALA A 95 -21.48 7.89 4.66
N PRO A 96 -22.59 7.13 4.73
CA PRO A 96 -23.80 7.57 5.44
C PRO A 96 -23.56 8.00 6.88
N ARG A 97 -22.63 7.36 7.58
CA ARG A 97 -22.31 7.68 8.98
C ARG A 97 -21.11 8.62 9.12
N ASN A 98 -20.39 8.92 8.02
CA ASN A 98 -19.17 9.73 7.98
C ASN A 98 -18.07 9.19 8.91
N VAL A 99 -17.92 7.87 9.01
CA VAL A 99 -16.96 7.23 9.91
C VAL A 99 -16.17 6.12 9.25
N VAL A 100 -14.96 5.89 9.77
CA VAL A 100 -14.21 4.65 9.59
C VAL A 100 -14.25 3.89 10.90
N GLU A 101 -14.70 2.65 10.87
CA GLU A 101 -14.67 1.74 12.00
C GLU A 101 -13.50 0.76 11.84
N LEU A 102 -12.65 0.69 12.85
CA LEU A 102 -11.51 -0.21 12.92
C LEU A 102 -11.76 -1.21 14.04
N ARG A 103 -12.08 -2.45 13.71
CA ARG A 103 -12.41 -3.48 14.68
C ARG A 103 -11.24 -4.41 14.93
N LYS A 104 -10.90 -4.59 16.19
CA LYS A 104 -9.83 -5.47 16.66
C LYS A 104 -10.34 -6.28 17.85
N ARG A 105 -10.61 -7.57 17.66
CA ARG A 105 -11.19 -8.44 18.70
C ARG A 105 -12.40 -7.80 19.38
N ASN A 106 -12.20 -7.32 20.62
CA ASN A 106 -13.26 -6.72 21.43
C ASN A 106 -13.27 -5.20 21.42
N GLU A 107 -12.36 -4.57 20.68
CA GLU A 107 -12.24 -3.11 20.56
C GLU A 107 -12.75 -2.65 19.20
N CYS A 108 -13.56 -1.60 19.19
CA CYS A 108 -13.95 -0.89 17.99
C CYS A 108 -13.51 0.57 18.12
N ILE A 109 -12.65 1.00 17.23
CA ILE A 109 -12.19 2.39 17.14
C ILE A 109 -12.99 3.03 16.02
N THR A 110 -13.71 4.10 16.31
CA THR A 110 -14.43 4.91 15.33
C THR A 110 -13.67 6.21 15.09
N ILE A 111 -13.39 6.53 13.84
CA ILE A 111 -12.71 7.75 13.40
C ILE A 111 -13.65 8.48 12.46
N ASN A 112 -13.94 9.75 12.74
CA ASN A 112 -14.74 10.57 11.83
C ASN A 112 -13.95 10.92 10.57
N PHE A 113 -14.62 11.06 9.43
CA PHE A 113 -13.95 11.45 8.18
C PHE A 113 -13.22 12.78 8.29
N SER A 114 -13.76 13.73 9.08
CA SER A 114 -13.12 15.02 9.37
C SER A 114 -11.76 14.92 10.08
N GLU A 115 -11.50 13.81 10.75
CA GLU A 115 -10.24 13.56 11.44
C GLU A 115 -9.17 12.93 10.53
N ILE A 116 -9.55 12.53 9.32
CA ILE A 116 -8.67 11.89 8.34
C ILE A 116 -8.17 12.95 7.36
N ALA A 117 -6.86 13.05 7.19
CA ALA A 117 -6.23 13.95 6.24
C ALA A 117 -6.04 13.30 4.86
N ALA A 118 -5.71 12.01 4.83
CA ALA A 118 -5.40 11.30 3.58
C ALA A 118 -5.46 9.78 3.74
N ILE A 119 -5.47 9.08 2.60
CA ILE A 119 -5.14 7.66 2.49
C ILE A 119 -3.74 7.53 1.92
N ARG A 120 -2.93 6.63 2.44
CA ARG A 120 -1.59 6.36 1.92
C ARG A 120 -1.44 4.90 1.49
N ALA A 121 -0.98 4.70 0.24
CA ALA A 121 -0.48 3.42 -0.22
C ALA A 121 1.06 3.49 -0.28
N ARG A 122 1.74 2.67 0.52
CA ARG A 122 3.19 2.70 0.66
C ARG A 122 3.82 1.35 0.38
N GLU A 123 4.82 1.32 -0.51
CA GLU A 123 5.68 0.15 -0.69
C GLU A 123 6.61 0.01 0.52
N VAL A 124 6.55 -1.11 1.21
CA VAL A 124 7.31 -1.34 2.45
C VAL A 124 8.54 -2.19 2.21
N ALA A 125 8.44 -3.16 1.35
CA ALA A 125 9.54 -4.02 0.96
C ALA A 125 9.43 -4.36 -0.51
N GLY A 126 10.51 -4.22 -1.23
CA GLY A 126 10.64 -4.64 -2.60
C GLY A 126 12.08 -5.04 -2.85
N LYS A 127 12.32 -6.32 -3.19
CA LYS A 127 13.58 -6.77 -3.76
C LYS A 127 13.27 -7.35 -5.13
N GLY A 128 13.86 -6.74 -6.16
CA GLY A 128 13.65 -7.18 -7.53
C GLY A 128 12.21 -6.98 -8.00
N PHE A 129 11.54 -8.09 -8.38
CA PHE A 129 10.19 -8.09 -8.96
C PHE A 129 9.05 -8.19 -7.95
N VAL A 130 9.38 -8.30 -6.67
CA VAL A 130 8.42 -8.60 -5.60
C VAL A 130 8.29 -7.43 -4.65
N SER A 131 7.09 -7.04 -4.31
CA SER A 131 6.83 -6.00 -3.32
C SER A 131 5.65 -6.31 -2.40
N ILE A 132 5.59 -5.54 -1.31
CA ILE A 132 4.49 -5.51 -0.35
C ILE A 132 4.06 -4.07 -0.21
N TRP A 133 2.76 -3.84 -0.26
CA TRP A 133 2.15 -2.54 -0.11
C TRP A 133 1.32 -2.47 1.16
N HIS A 134 1.52 -1.41 1.93
CA HIS A 134 0.68 -1.07 3.06
C HIS A 134 -0.33 -0.01 2.68
N LEU A 135 -1.55 -0.21 3.14
CA LEU A 135 -2.60 0.81 3.14
C LEU A 135 -2.68 1.41 4.54
N GLU A 136 -2.66 2.72 4.62
CA GLU A 136 -2.63 3.46 5.88
C GLU A 136 -3.63 4.61 5.83
N LEU A 137 -4.33 4.83 6.93
CA LEU A 137 -5.05 6.07 7.20
C LEU A 137 -4.05 7.08 7.77
N ILE A 138 -4.09 8.29 7.25
CA ILE A 138 -3.31 9.42 7.77
C ILE A 138 -4.29 10.32 8.52
N PRO A 139 -4.34 10.26 9.85
CA PRO A 139 -5.16 11.20 10.61
C PRO A 139 -4.55 12.60 10.55
N ARG A 140 -5.36 13.63 10.80
CA ARG A 140 -4.88 15.03 10.89
C ARG A 140 -3.92 15.21 12.03
N GLU A 141 -4.17 14.49 13.13
CA GLU A 141 -3.30 14.48 14.30
C GLU A 141 -2.89 13.05 14.64
N GLY A 142 -1.63 12.87 15.02
CA GLY A 142 -1.11 11.59 15.47
C GLY A 142 -0.33 10.83 14.40
N ARG A 143 -0.25 9.50 14.57
CA ARG A 143 0.57 8.64 13.71
C ARG A 143 -0.28 7.93 12.66
N PRO A 144 0.29 7.63 11.50
CA PRO A 144 -0.38 6.81 10.48
C PRO A 144 -0.87 5.48 11.05
N ILE A 145 -2.08 5.10 10.67
CA ILE A 145 -2.75 3.88 11.13
C ILE A 145 -2.73 2.87 9.98
N PRO A 146 -1.93 1.79 10.07
CA PRO A 146 -1.91 0.75 9.06
C PRO A 146 -3.22 -0.05 9.13
N ILE A 147 -3.96 -0.12 8.02
CA ILE A 147 -5.25 -0.79 7.93
C ILE A 147 -5.17 -2.12 7.19
N ALA A 148 -4.29 -2.24 6.19
CA ALA A 148 -4.09 -3.46 5.44
C ALA A 148 -2.68 -3.54 4.86
N ALA A 149 -2.24 -4.76 4.55
CA ALA A 149 -1.02 -5.02 3.80
C ALA A 149 -1.34 -5.99 2.66
N SER A 150 -0.81 -5.74 1.45
CA SER A 150 -0.92 -6.70 0.35
C SER A 150 -0.17 -7.99 0.68
N LYS A 151 -0.48 -9.09 -0.01
CA LYS A 151 0.43 -10.23 -0.06
C LYS A 151 1.74 -9.81 -0.76
N MET A 152 2.79 -10.60 -0.60
CA MET A 152 3.99 -10.49 -1.42
C MET A 152 3.69 -10.99 -2.82
N GLY A 153 4.05 -10.22 -3.84
CA GLY A 153 3.77 -10.61 -5.22
C GLY A 153 4.43 -9.66 -6.22
N ASP A 154 4.10 -9.84 -7.48
CA ASP A 154 4.54 -8.96 -8.55
C ASP A 154 4.27 -7.50 -8.19
N ARG A 155 5.29 -6.66 -8.34
CA ARG A 155 5.30 -5.28 -7.88
C ARG A 155 4.18 -4.46 -8.51
N ARG A 156 3.98 -4.60 -9.81
CA ARG A 156 2.94 -3.88 -10.55
C ARG A 156 1.54 -4.32 -10.11
N MET A 157 1.31 -5.64 -10.08
CA MET A 157 0.02 -6.19 -9.67
C MET A 157 -0.34 -5.82 -8.23
N MET A 158 0.63 -5.89 -7.29
CA MET A 158 0.38 -5.52 -5.90
C MET A 158 0.12 -4.03 -5.73
N PHE A 159 0.82 -3.19 -6.51
CA PHE A 159 0.54 -1.76 -6.57
C PHE A 159 -0.88 -1.48 -7.07
N GLU A 160 -1.27 -2.03 -8.22
CA GLU A 160 -2.61 -1.83 -8.81
C GLU A 160 -3.72 -2.20 -7.81
N GLN A 161 -3.57 -3.33 -7.13
CA GLN A 161 -4.52 -3.76 -6.11
C GLN A 161 -4.58 -2.81 -4.90
N ALA A 162 -3.43 -2.39 -4.37
CA ALA A 162 -3.37 -1.46 -3.25
C ALA A 162 -3.93 -0.09 -3.62
N ALA A 163 -3.59 0.40 -4.81
CA ALA A 163 -4.07 1.68 -5.33
C ALA A 163 -5.59 1.67 -5.58
N ALA A 164 -6.15 0.57 -6.08
CA ALA A 164 -7.59 0.42 -6.27
C ALA A 164 -8.36 0.57 -4.94
N VAL A 165 -7.90 -0.10 -3.88
CA VAL A 165 -8.52 0.01 -2.55
C VAL A 165 -8.32 1.41 -1.97
N ALA A 166 -7.11 1.97 -2.06
CA ALA A 166 -6.83 3.32 -1.57
C ALA A 166 -7.74 4.36 -2.24
N LYS A 167 -7.94 4.25 -3.55
CA LYS A 167 -8.83 5.12 -4.32
C LYS A 167 -10.30 4.93 -3.96
N ALA A 168 -10.73 3.69 -3.75
CA ALA A 168 -12.11 3.44 -3.31
C ALA A 168 -12.38 4.06 -1.94
N ALA A 169 -11.47 3.88 -0.97
CA ALA A 169 -11.55 4.50 0.36
C ALA A 169 -11.52 6.04 0.28
N SER A 170 -10.62 6.60 -0.51
CA SER A 170 -10.50 8.04 -0.74
C SER A 170 -11.79 8.67 -1.27
N ARG A 171 -12.45 8.02 -2.23
CA ARG A 171 -13.73 8.50 -2.78
C ARG A 171 -14.85 8.49 -1.75
N ILE A 172 -14.81 7.54 -0.81
CA ILE A 172 -15.81 7.44 0.26
C ILE A 172 -15.61 8.55 1.28
N ILE A 173 -14.36 8.80 1.68
CA ILE A 173 -14.03 9.81 2.71
C ILE A 173 -13.99 11.23 2.12
N GLY A 174 -13.64 11.37 0.84
CA GLY A 174 -13.43 12.68 0.20
C GLY A 174 -12.04 13.27 0.46
N VAL A 175 -11.01 12.43 0.72
CA VAL A 175 -9.64 12.86 1.01
C VAL A 175 -8.66 12.43 -0.07
N PRO A 176 -7.48 13.08 -0.20
CA PRO A 176 -6.47 12.70 -1.17
C PRO A 176 -5.84 11.34 -0.89
N VAL A 177 -5.26 10.73 -1.92
CA VAL A 177 -4.43 9.53 -1.80
C VAL A 177 -2.97 9.87 -2.10
N PHE A 178 -2.08 9.42 -1.24
CA PHE A 178 -0.63 9.50 -1.46
C PHE A 178 -0.05 8.12 -1.75
N VAL A 179 0.82 8.05 -2.74
CA VAL A 179 1.53 6.82 -3.11
C VAL A 179 3.02 7.01 -2.88
N PHE A 180 3.60 6.12 -2.10
CA PHE A 180 5.04 6.10 -1.84
C PHE A 180 5.65 4.81 -2.39
N VAL A 181 6.58 4.96 -3.31
CA VAL A 181 7.32 3.88 -3.94
C VAL A 181 8.72 3.81 -3.32
N ALA A 182 9.10 2.61 -2.87
CA ALA A 182 10.46 2.24 -2.41
C ALA A 182 11.30 3.40 -1.83
N GLY A 183 10.94 3.86 -0.65
CA GLY A 183 11.84 4.66 0.16
C GLY A 183 11.77 6.17 0.02
N ASN A 184 10.67 6.78 -0.37
CA ASN A 184 10.35 8.21 -0.16
C ASN A 184 9.89 9.02 -1.39
N VAL A 185 9.64 8.41 -2.52
CA VAL A 185 9.13 9.17 -3.67
C VAL A 185 7.61 9.17 -3.62
N CYS A 186 7.04 10.34 -3.32
CA CYS A 186 5.64 10.59 -3.61
C CYS A 186 5.49 10.79 -5.11
N THR A 187 4.67 10.00 -5.77
CA THR A 187 4.47 10.11 -7.23
C THR A 187 3.79 11.45 -7.55
N PRO A 188 4.40 12.33 -8.38
CA PRO A 188 3.80 13.61 -8.74
C PRO A 188 2.48 13.42 -9.49
N GLY A 189 1.48 14.23 -9.14
CA GLY A 189 0.19 14.25 -9.82
C GLY A 189 -0.90 13.40 -9.14
N TRP A 190 -0.58 12.75 -8.06
CA TRP A 190 -1.57 12.06 -7.23
C TRP A 190 -1.36 12.39 -5.75
N PRO A 191 -2.24 13.05 -5.08
CA PRO A 191 -3.63 13.43 -5.37
C PRO A 191 -3.79 14.42 -6.53
N PRO A 192 -5.02 14.56 -7.09
CA PRO A 192 -5.30 15.54 -8.12
C PRO A 192 -4.85 16.92 -7.65
N LYS A 193 -4.35 17.74 -8.58
CA LYS A 193 -3.67 19.04 -8.37
C LYS A 193 -4.37 20.05 -7.45
N ASN A 194 -5.61 19.80 -7.04
CA ASN A 194 -6.45 20.71 -6.24
C ASN A 194 -6.68 20.21 -4.80
N ALA A 195 -6.00 19.18 -4.34
CA ALA A 195 -6.06 18.81 -2.95
C ALA A 195 -4.95 19.56 -2.21
N ASP A 196 -5.32 20.58 -1.47
CA ASP A 196 -4.43 21.27 -0.54
C ASP A 196 -3.80 20.20 0.37
N ALA A 197 -2.50 19.99 0.18
CA ALA A 197 -1.74 19.12 1.05
C ALA A 197 -1.79 19.72 2.45
N PRO A 198 -2.19 18.99 3.49
CA PRO A 198 -2.03 19.51 4.83
C PRO A 198 -0.54 19.71 5.10
N SER A 199 -0.20 20.95 5.39
CA SER A 199 1.13 21.43 5.81
C SER A 199 1.61 20.71 7.07
#